data_a1e9bf537c2ece4b1c4a2955358c4616
#
_entry.id   a1e9bf537c2ece4b1c4a2955358c4616
#
_cell.length_a   1.000
_cell.length_b   1.000
_cell.length_c   1.000
_cell.angle_alpha   90.00
_cell.angle_beta   90.00
_cell.angle_gamma   90.00
#
_symmetry.space_group_name_H-M   'P 1'
#
loop_
_entity.id
_entity.type
_entity.pdbx_description
1 polymer ?
#
loop_
_entity_poly.entity_id
_entity_poly.type
_entity_poly.pdbx_seq_one_letter_code
_entity_poly.pdbx_strand_id
1 'polypeptide(L)'
;MNMPFLKDIPPFIFFTGKGGVGKTSLACATAVWLADQGKKTLLVSTDPASNVGQVFSQTIGHRITDISIVQNLAAMEVDPMAAAQAYRDRVLDPVRELMPADVVSSIEEQLSGSCTTEIAAFDEFTGLLTNHELREKYDHIVFDTAPTGHTIRMLELPGAWSGYLEANPDAAANLGPLVGLEKQQHQYSDAVKALSDAALTRLVLVARAQASTLKEVSHTHDELSAIGLQHQHLAINGVLPPFVGENDPLAQSILA
;
A
#
# COMPACT_ATOMS: atom_id res chain seq x y z
N MET A 1 -15.45 -13.68 17.45
CA MET A 1 -13.99 -13.48 17.50
C MET A 1 -13.73 -12.00 17.71
N ASN A 2 -13.09 -11.59 18.77
CA ASN A 2 -12.84 -10.16 19.02
C ASN A 2 -11.46 -9.82 18.44
N MET A 3 -11.45 -9.22 17.25
CA MET A 3 -10.22 -8.72 16.61
C MET A 3 -10.10 -7.21 16.85
N PRO A 4 -9.21 -6.75 17.73
CA PRO A 4 -9.12 -5.33 18.09
C PRO A 4 -8.92 -4.40 16.89
N PHE A 5 -8.24 -4.86 15.85
CA PHE A 5 -8.00 -4.06 14.64
C PHE A 5 -9.26 -3.88 13.76
N LEU A 6 -10.35 -4.64 14.02
CA LEU A 6 -11.65 -4.46 13.36
C LEU A 6 -12.61 -3.54 14.13
N LYS A 7 -12.19 -3.02 15.27
CA LYS A 7 -13.01 -2.10 16.04
C LYS A 7 -12.77 -0.67 15.57
N ASP A 8 -13.84 0.08 15.28
CA ASP A 8 -13.78 1.49 14.87
C ASP A 8 -12.75 1.72 13.75
N ILE A 9 -12.92 0.98 12.62
CA ILE A 9 -11.97 1.00 11.49
C ILE A 9 -11.98 2.39 10.84
N PRO A 10 -10.79 3.02 10.69
CA PRO A 10 -10.66 4.27 9.95
C PRO A 10 -10.79 4.05 8.42
N PRO A 11 -10.85 5.12 7.62
CA PRO A 11 -10.95 5.02 6.16
C PRO A 11 -9.86 4.17 5.50
N PHE A 12 -8.63 4.21 6.02
CA PHE A 12 -7.50 3.45 5.48
C PHE A 12 -7.03 2.39 6.46
N ILE A 13 -6.87 1.16 5.99
CA ILE A 13 -6.26 0.07 6.76
C ILE A 13 -5.19 -0.63 5.92
N PHE A 14 -4.02 -0.82 6.50
CA PHE A 14 -2.87 -1.42 5.84
C PHE A 14 -2.49 -2.74 6.49
N PHE A 15 -2.30 -3.77 5.68
CA PHE A 15 -1.74 -5.05 6.11
C PHE A 15 -0.30 -5.16 5.63
N THR A 16 0.66 -5.19 6.55
CA THR A 16 2.09 -5.33 6.26
C THR A 16 2.72 -6.43 7.10
N GLY A 17 3.87 -6.91 6.71
CA GLY A 17 4.59 -8.00 7.38
C GLY A 17 5.38 -8.84 6.39
N LYS A 18 6.11 -9.83 6.89
CA LYS A 18 6.95 -10.74 6.09
C LYS A 18 6.16 -11.48 4.99
N GLY A 19 6.88 -11.95 3.97
CA GLY A 19 6.31 -12.85 2.97
C GLY A 19 5.75 -14.14 3.59
N GLY A 20 4.57 -14.60 3.12
CA GLY A 20 3.98 -15.85 3.55
C GLY A 20 3.28 -15.87 4.92
N VAL A 21 3.16 -14.74 5.61
CA VAL A 21 2.46 -14.67 6.92
C VAL A 21 0.93 -14.58 6.78
N GLY A 22 0.41 -14.35 5.56
CA GLY A 22 -1.03 -14.30 5.26
C GLY A 22 -1.61 -12.89 5.23
N LYS A 23 -0.83 -11.87 4.85
CA LYS A 23 -1.29 -10.49 4.66
C LYS A 23 -2.49 -10.42 3.71
N THR A 24 -2.32 -10.92 2.49
CA THR A 24 -3.37 -10.95 1.45
C THR A 24 -4.64 -11.63 1.94
N SER A 25 -4.53 -12.75 2.64
CA SER A 25 -5.70 -13.45 3.20
C SER A 25 -6.44 -12.60 4.23
N LEU A 26 -5.71 -11.93 5.13
CA LEU A 26 -6.32 -11.05 6.13
C LEU A 26 -6.89 -9.78 5.51
N ALA A 27 -6.21 -9.20 4.53
CA ALA A 27 -6.71 -8.03 3.79
C ALA A 27 -8.01 -8.37 3.04
N CYS A 28 -8.04 -9.46 2.28
CA CYS A 28 -9.23 -9.94 1.58
C CYS A 28 -10.39 -10.24 2.56
N ALA A 29 -10.11 -10.97 3.66
CA ALA A 29 -11.12 -11.28 4.66
C ALA A 29 -11.68 -10.03 5.34
N THR A 30 -10.82 -9.03 5.62
CA THR A 30 -11.25 -7.75 6.19
C THR A 30 -12.10 -6.96 5.20
N ALA A 31 -11.71 -6.93 3.93
CA ALA A 31 -12.45 -6.23 2.89
C ALA A 31 -13.85 -6.85 2.66
N VAL A 32 -13.93 -8.19 2.62
CA VAL A 32 -15.22 -8.92 2.55
C VAL A 32 -16.07 -8.64 3.78
N TRP A 33 -15.49 -8.72 4.98
CA TRP A 33 -16.20 -8.46 6.22
C TRP A 33 -16.78 -7.03 6.27
N LEU A 34 -16.03 -6.02 5.82
CA LEU A 34 -16.51 -4.64 5.72
C LEU A 34 -17.68 -4.52 4.71
N ALA A 35 -17.52 -5.15 3.55
CA ALA A 35 -18.54 -5.16 2.50
C ALA A 35 -19.84 -5.82 2.98
N ASP A 36 -19.75 -6.92 3.74
CA ASP A 36 -20.88 -7.61 4.37
C ASP A 36 -21.60 -6.75 5.44
N GLN A 37 -20.89 -5.78 6.05
CA GLN A 37 -21.47 -4.76 6.91
C GLN A 37 -22.13 -3.61 6.14
N GLY A 38 -22.24 -3.71 4.82
CA GLY A 38 -22.80 -2.69 3.94
C GLY A 38 -21.87 -1.52 3.65
N LYS A 39 -20.58 -1.63 3.98
CA LYS A 39 -19.58 -0.60 3.71
C LYS A 39 -19.04 -0.74 2.29
N LYS A 40 -19.03 0.36 1.54
CA LYS A 40 -18.36 0.41 0.23
C LYS A 40 -16.86 0.30 0.45
N THR A 41 -16.28 -0.78 0.01
CA THR A 41 -14.87 -1.12 0.30
C THR A 41 -14.08 -1.28 -1.00
N LEU A 42 -12.87 -0.68 -1.03
CA LEU A 42 -11.89 -0.89 -2.08
C LEU A 42 -10.71 -1.68 -1.49
N LEU A 43 -10.39 -2.82 -2.08
CA LEU A 43 -9.18 -3.58 -1.78
C LEU A 43 -8.10 -3.24 -2.80
N VAL A 44 -6.96 -2.78 -2.34
CA VAL A 44 -5.80 -2.42 -3.18
C VAL A 44 -4.63 -3.31 -2.81
N SER A 45 -4.10 -4.05 -3.76
CA SER A 45 -2.81 -4.72 -3.57
C SER A 45 -1.70 -3.95 -4.24
N THR A 46 -0.64 -3.67 -3.48
CA THR A 46 0.63 -3.11 -3.97
C THR A 46 1.74 -4.16 -3.99
N ASP A 47 1.43 -5.43 -3.66
CA ASP A 47 2.37 -6.54 -3.73
C ASP A 47 2.44 -7.04 -5.19
N PRO A 48 3.60 -6.96 -5.88
CA PRO A 48 3.74 -7.45 -7.25
C PRO A 48 3.54 -8.97 -7.37
N ALA A 49 3.61 -9.70 -6.25
CA ALA A 49 3.28 -11.12 -6.16
C ALA A 49 1.85 -11.35 -5.64
N SER A 50 0.98 -10.37 -5.81
CA SER A 50 -0.42 -10.42 -5.34
C SER A 50 -1.16 -11.63 -5.90
N ASN A 51 -2.07 -12.15 -5.07
CA ASN A 51 -2.97 -13.25 -5.42
C ASN A 51 -4.44 -12.88 -5.19
N VAL A 52 -4.77 -11.59 -5.16
CA VAL A 52 -6.15 -11.12 -4.91
C VAL A 52 -7.10 -11.68 -5.97
N GLY A 53 -6.70 -11.65 -7.24
CA GLY A 53 -7.48 -12.24 -8.32
C GLY A 53 -7.76 -13.74 -8.14
N GLN A 54 -6.80 -14.50 -7.59
CA GLN A 54 -7.00 -15.92 -7.29
C GLN A 54 -7.97 -16.14 -6.12
N VAL A 55 -7.90 -15.29 -5.07
CA VAL A 55 -8.81 -15.38 -3.91
C VAL A 55 -10.26 -15.23 -4.35
N PHE A 56 -10.53 -14.32 -5.28
CA PHE A 56 -11.90 -14.07 -5.76
C PHE A 56 -12.26 -14.83 -7.03
N SER A 57 -11.34 -15.65 -7.58
CA SER A 57 -11.52 -16.36 -8.84
C SER A 57 -11.95 -15.44 -9.99
N GLN A 58 -11.42 -14.22 -10.00
CA GLN A 58 -11.74 -13.16 -10.95
C GLN A 58 -10.45 -12.46 -11.39
N THR A 59 -10.36 -12.09 -12.69
CA THR A 59 -9.23 -11.27 -13.17
C THR A 59 -9.33 -9.87 -12.58
N ILE A 60 -8.33 -9.51 -11.81
CA ILE A 60 -8.15 -8.17 -11.21
C ILE A 60 -6.84 -7.63 -11.75
N GLY A 61 -6.83 -6.38 -12.16
CA GLY A 61 -5.65 -5.71 -12.71
C GLY A 61 -5.51 -4.30 -12.15
N HIS A 62 -4.77 -3.48 -12.88
CA HIS A 62 -4.45 -2.10 -12.49
C HIS A 62 -5.66 -1.15 -12.45
N ARG A 63 -6.83 -1.59 -12.88
CA ARG A 63 -8.07 -0.80 -12.83
C ARG A 63 -8.99 -1.32 -11.73
N ILE A 64 -9.67 -0.40 -11.06
CA ILE A 64 -10.68 -0.73 -10.06
C ILE A 64 -11.78 -1.56 -10.73
N THR A 65 -12.00 -2.77 -10.21
CA THR A 65 -12.94 -3.76 -10.74
C THR A 65 -13.86 -4.23 -9.62
N ASP A 66 -15.16 -4.18 -9.83
CA ASP A 66 -16.13 -4.69 -8.86
C ASP A 66 -16.01 -6.21 -8.72
N ILE A 67 -16.05 -6.71 -7.50
CA ILE A 67 -15.97 -8.15 -7.21
C ILE A 67 -17.36 -8.76 -7.39
N SER A 68 -17.52 -9.60 -8.41
CA SER A 68 -18.82 -10.13 -8.82
C SER A 68 -19.56 -10.93 -7.76
N ILE A 69 -18.82 -11.61 -6.87
CA ILE A 69 -19.35 -12.50 -5.82
C ILE A 69 -19.55 -11.80 -4.47
N VAL A 70 -19.14 -10.53 -4.32
CA VAL A 70 -19.26 -9.77 -3.05
C VAL A 70 -19.79 -8.39 -3.35
N GLN A 71 -20.99 -8.08 -2.86
CA GLN A 71 -21.56 -6.73 -3.00
C GLN A 71 -20.74 -5.71 -2.20
N ASN A 72 -20.73 -4.46 -2.67
CA ASN A 72 -20.01 -3.34 -2.04
C ASN A 72 -18.46 -3.51 -2.01
N LEU A 73 -17.90 -4.49 -2.69
CA LEU A 73 -16.47 -4.69 -2.78
C LEU A 73 -15.97 -4.46 -4.20
N ALA A 74 -14.97 -3.61 -4.33
CA ALA A 74 -14.14 -3.49 -5.53
C ALA A 74 -12.69 -3.80 -5.18
N ALA A 75 -11.90 -4.20 -6.16
CA ALA A 75 -10.47 -4.45 -5.97
C ALA A 75 -9.63 -3.96 -7.15
N MET A 76 -8.35 -3.71 -6.90
CA MET A 76 -7.32 -3.48 -7.90
C MET A 76 -5.96 -4.01 -7.44
N GLU A 77 -5.15 -4.41 -8.41
CA GLU A 77 -3.74 -4.77 -8.21
C GLU A 77 -2.86 -3.74 -8.92
N VAL A 78 -2.04 -3.02 -8.17
CA VAL A 78 -1.13 -2.03 -8.74
C VAL A 78 -0.07 -2.76 -9.57
N ASP A 79 -0.03 -2.48 -10.86
CA ASP A 79 1.02 -2.97 -11.75
C ASP A 79 2.17 -1.96 -11.77
N PRO A 80 3.36 -2.28 -11.20
CA PRO A 80 4.49 -1.36 -11.16
C PRO A 80 5.00 -0.96 -12.56
N MET A 81 4.84 -1.84 -13.55
CA MET A 81 5.27 -1.54 -14.92
C MET A 81 4.29 -0.60 -15.61
N ALA A 82 2.98 -0.81 -15.43
CA ALA A 82 1.95 0.09 -15.92
C ALA A 82 2.05 1.47 -15.24
N ALA A 83 2.28 1.52 -13.92
CA ALA A 83 2.52 2.75 -13.18
C ALA A 83 3.76 3.49 -13.70
N ALA A 84 4.88 2.78 -13.93
CA ALA A 84 6.10 3.35 -14.48
C ALA A 84 5.89 3.90 -15.89
N GLN A 85 5.12 3.22 -16.73
CA GLN A 85 4.79 3.71 -18.07
C GLN A 85 3.94 4.99 -17.99
N ALA A 86 2.87 4.99 -17.20
CA ALA A 86 2.02 6.16 -17.00
C ALA A 86 2.81 7.36 -16.44
N TYR A 87 3.76 7.11 -15.54
CA TYR A 87 4.66 8.14 -15.02
C TYR A 87 5.56 8.72 -16.12
N ARG A 88 6.20 7.85 -16.93
CA ARG A 88 7.02 8.28 -18.07
C ARG A 88 6.22 9.13 -19.07
N ASP A 89 5.04 8.66 -19.45
CA ASP A 89 4.17 9.37 -20.40
C ASP A 89 3.79 10.76 -19.86
N ARG A 90 3.45 10.86 -18.58
CA ARG A 90 3.12 12.14 -17.92
C ARG A 90 4.30 13.13 -17.93
N VAL A 91 5.53 12.65 -17.77
CA VAL A 91 6.73 13.49 -17.79
C VAL A 91 7.12 13.87 -19.23
N LEU A 92 7.01 12.93 -20.18
CA LEU A 92 7.48 13.11 -21.54
C LEU A 92 6.47 13.83 -22.45
N ASP A 93 5.17 13.57 -22.31
CA ASP A 93 4.15 14.13 -23.20
C ASP A 93 4.19 15.66 -23.29
N PRO A 94 4.33 16.41 -22.18
CA PRO A 94 4.42 17.87 -22.26
C PRO A 94 5.68 18.38 -22.98
N VAL A 95 6.76 17.60 -23.02
CA VAL A 95 8.05 18.04 -23.57
C VAL A 95 8.34 17.48 -24.96
N ARG A 96 7.64 16.43 -25.38
CA ARG A 96 7.84 15.80 -26.70
C ARG A 96 7.68 16.75 -27.87
N GLU A 97 6.74 17.70 -27.76
CA GLU A 97 6.49 18.71 -28.82
C GLU A 97 7.35 19.96 -28.68
N LEU A 98 7.96 20.18 -27.51
CA LEU A 98 8.67 21.42 -27.18
C LEU A 98 10.19 21.28 -27.28
N MET A 99 10.73 20.04 -27.20
CA MET A 99 12.17 19.79 -27.14
C MET A 99 12.69 19.01 -28.35
N PRO A 100 13.97 19.16 -28.71
CA PRO A 100 14.62 18.34 -29.74
C PRO A 100 14.58 16.84 -29.39
N ALA A 101 14.49 15.98 -30.40
CA ALA A 101 14.33 14.55 -30.24
C ALA A 101 15.47 13.86 -29.46
N ASP A 102 16.69 14.35 -29.56
CA ASP A 102 17.86 13.88 -28.82
C ASP A 102 17.73 14.16 -27.30
N VAL A 103 17.17 15.32 -26.94
CA VAL A 103 16.91 15.68 -25.55
C VAL A 103 15.78 14.80 -24.97
N VAL A 104 14.69 14.62 -25.72
CA VAL A 104 13.58 13.73 -25.31
C VAL A 104 14.08 12.30 -25.10
N SER A 105 14.90 11.77 -26.02
CA SER A 105 15.48 10.43 -25.91
C SER A 105 16.37 10.28 -24.67
N SER A 106 17.17 11.33 -24.35
CA SER A 106 18.01 11.32 -23.15
C SER A 106 17.18 11.29 -21.85
N ILE A 107 16.08 12.04 -21.79
CA ILE A 107 15.16 12.00 -20.65
C ILE A 107 14.48 10.64 -20.55
N GLU A 108 14.03 10.05 -21.66
CA GLU A 108 13.40 8.74 -21.71
C GLU A 108 14.36 7.64 -21.22
N GLU A 109 15.65 7.70 -21.58
CA GLU A 109 16.66 6.78 -21.09
C GLU A 109 16.86 6.92 -19.57
N GLN A 110 16.93 8.13 -19.03
CA GLN A 110 17.03 8.39 -17.60
C GLN A 110 15.79 7.84 -16.83
N LEU A 111 14.61 7.94 -17.42
CA LEU A 111 13.36 7.42 -16.84
C LEU A 111 13.14 5.91 -17.05
N SER A 112 14.07 5.20 -17.70
CA SER A 112 13.98 3.75 -17.91
C SER A 112 14.51 2.91 -16.74
N GLY A 113 15.16 3.54 -15.77
CA GLY A 113 15.77 2.87 -14.60
C GLY A 113 14.77 2.31 -13.59
N SER A 114 15.24 1.38 -12.75
CA SER A 114 14.45 0.79 -11.65
C SER A 114 13.93 1.83 -10.64
N CYS A 115 14.67 2.92 -10.42
CA CYS A 115 14.24 4.03 -9.58
C CYS A 115 12.91 4.64 -10.06
N THR A 116 12.69 4.74 -11.37
CA THR A 116 11.44 5.27 -11.93
C THR A 116 10.26 4.36 -11.60
N THR A 117 10.46 3.04 -11.61
CA THR A 117 9.41 2.08 -11.24
C THR A 117 9.02 2.23 -9.76
N GLU A 118 10.00 2.45 -8.88
CA GLU A 118 9.74 2.68 -7.45
C GLU A 118 9.00 4.02 -7.22
N ILE A 119 9.44 5.09 -7.87
CA ILE A 119 8.81 6.41 -7.80
C ILE A 119 7.37 6.36 -8.34
N ALA A 120 7.15 5.68 -9.45
CA ALA A 120 5.84 5.55 -10.07
C ALA A 120 4.86 4.75 -9.20
N ALA A 121 5.31 3.63 -8.62
CA ALA A 121 4.50 2.85 -7.69
C ALA A 121 4.13 3.66 -6.43
N PHE A 122 5.07 4.49 -5.97
CA PHE A 122 4.84 5.40 -4.86
C PHE A 122 3.85 6.53 -5.21
N ASP A 123 3.97 7.13 -6.39
CA ASP A 123 3.05 8.17 -6.89
C ASP A 123 1.62 7.63 -7.01
N GLU A 124 1.47 6.43 -7.53
CA GLU A 124 0.17 5.72 -7.58
C GLU A 124 -0.40 5.50 -6.17
N PHE A 125 0.42 5.02 -5.26
CA PHE A 125 0.03 4.79 -3.86
C PHE A 125 -0.41 6.09 -3.16
N THR A 126 0.35 7.17 -3.28
CA THR A 126 -0.01 8.47 -2.69
C THR A 126 -1.25 9.06 -3.36
N GLY A 127 -1.42 8.82 -4.66
CA GLY A 127 -2.63 9.16 -5.40
C GLY A 127 -3.87 8.53 -4.81
N LEU A 128 -3.82 7.23 -4.48
CA LEU A 128 -4.93 6.52 -3.85
C LEU A 128 -5.29 7.08 -2.46
N LEU A 129 -4.30 7.51 -1.68
CA LEU A 129 -4.51 8.09 -0.34
C LEU A 129 -5.12 9.50 -0.38
N THR A 130 -4.77 10.29 -1.39
CA THR A 130 -5.15 11.70 -1.48
C THR A 130 -6.32 11.96 -2.42
N ASN A 131 -6.82 10.92 -3.12
CA ASN A 131 -7.92 11.04 -4.06
C ASN A 131 -9.25 11.24 -3.33
N HIS A 132 -9.80 12.46 -3.42
CA HIS A 132 -11.08 12.82 -2.82
C HIS A 132 -12.25 12.00 -3.39
N GLU A 133 -12.28 11.74 -4.70
CA GLU A 133 -13.36 10.97 -5.34
C GLU A 133 -13.42 9.52 -4.82
N LEU A 134 -12.26 8.90 -4.58
CA LEU A 134 -12.20 7.57 -3.98
C LEU A 134 -12.70 7.60 -2.53
N ARG A 135 -12.34 8.63 -1.76
CA ARG A 135 -12.80 8.79 -0.37
C ARG A 135 -14.31 9.08 -0.25
N GLU A 136 -14.91 9.71 -1.25
CA GLU A 136 -16.36 9.90 -1.33
C GLU A 136 -17.09 8.64 -1.78
N LYS A 137 -16.44 7.85 -2.65
CA LYS A 137 -17.01 6.63 -3.22
C LYS A 137 -16.93 5.43 -2.27
N TYR A 138 -15.83 5.31 -1.50
CA TYR A 138 -15.57 4.18 -0.62
C TYR A 138 -15.48 4.60 0.84
N ASP A 139 -16.18 3.90 1.72
CA ASP A 139 -16.10 4.08 3.17
C ASP A 139 -14.73 3.66 3.72
N HIS A 140 -14.17 2.59 3.12
CA HIS A 140 -12.86 2.05 3.51
C HIS A 140 -12.03 1.65 2.29
N ILE A 141 -10.71 1.90 2.38
CA ILE A 141 -9.71 1.40 1.45
C ILE A 141 -8.76 0.49 2.24
N VAL A 142 -8.73 -0.78 1.85
CA VAL A 142 -7.89 -1.82 2.48
C VAL A 142 -6.68 -2.06 1.59
N PHE A 143 -5.48 -1.86 2.13
CA PHE A 143 -4.22 -2.07 1.42
C PHE A 143 -3.58 -3.40 1.82
N ASP A 144 -3.38 -4.29 0.85
CA ASP A 144 -2.48 -5.43 0.92
C ASP A 144 -1.11 -5.02 0.38
N THR A 145 -0.12 -4.91 1.26
CA THR A 145 1.17 -4.34 0.86
C THR A 145 2.23 -5.40 0.59
N ALA A 146 3.24 -5.04 -0.21
CA ALA A 146 4.45 -5.81 -0.40
C ALA A 146 5.16 -6.13 0.94
N PRO A 147 6.13 -7.08 0.98
CA PRO A 147 6.90 -7.38 2.19
C PRO A 147 7.58 -6.13 2.79
N THR A 148 7.64 -6.10 4.12
CA THR A 148 7.95 -4.95 5.00
C THR A 148 9.01 -3.94 4.53
N GLY A 149 10.16 -4.38 4.05
CA GLY A 149 11.22 -3.44 3.66
C GLY A 149 10.86 -2.51 2.49
N HIS A 150 10.05 -2.99 1.56
CA HIS A 150 9.57 -2.18 0.42
C HIS A 150 8.49 -1.19 0.87
N THR A 151 7.56 -1.66 1.71
CA THR A 151 6.49 -0.82 2.27
C THR A 151 7.04 0.31 3.14
N ILE A 152 8.04 0.03 3.98
CA ILE A 152 8.67 1.05 4.83
C ILE A 152 9.30 2.12 3.94
N ARG A 153 10.08 1.73 2.91
CA ARG A 153 10.65 2.69 1.95
C ARG A 153 9.58 3.55 1.29
N MET A 154 8.47 2.95 0.86
CA MET A 154 7.36 3.71 0.27
C MET A 154 6.75 4.70 1.25
N LEU A 155 6.69 4.36 2.54
CA LEU A 155 6.14 5.23 3.58
C LEU A 155 7.12 6.31 4.07
N GLU A 156 8.43 6.10 3.92
CA GLU A 156 9.48 7.07 4.25
C GLU A 156 9.71 8.13 3.17
N LEU A 157 9.51 7.76 1.89
CA LEU A 157 9.80 8.62 0.74
C LEU A 157 9.12 10.00 0.80
N PRO A 158 7.84 10.15 1.21
CA PRO A 158 7.19 11.46 1.27
C PRO A 158 7.90 12.43 2.21
N GLY A 159 8.26 11.95 3.41
CA GLY A 159 8.96 12.75 4.41
C GLY A 159 10.37 13.15 3.97
N ALA A 160 11.11 12.21 3.40
CA ALA A 160 12.46 12.45 2.89
C ALA A 160 12.45 13.42 1.70
N TRP A 161 11.48 13.30 0.79
CA TRP A 161 11.35 14.15 -0.38
C TRP A 161 10.91 15.57 0.00
N SER A 162 9.93 15.72 0.88
CA SER A 162 9.50 17.04 1.39
C SER A 162 10.66 17.75 2.09
N GLY A 163 11.40 17.05 2.95
CA GLY A 163 12.57 17.60 3.64
C GLY A 163 13.71 18.00 2.68
N TYR A 164 13.93 17.22 1.60
CA TYR A 164 14.93 17.57 0.59
C TYR A 164 14.57 18.84 -0.17
N LEU A 165 13.30 18.99 -0.58
CA LEU A 165 12.82 20.17 -1.30
C LEU A 165 12.81 21.42 -0.42
N GLU A 166 12.44 21.28 0.85
CA GLU A 166 12.51 22.38 1.83
C GLU A 166 13.95 22.84 2.09
N ALA A 167 14.89 21.90 2.16
CA ALA A 167 16.32 22.20 2.37
C ALA A 167 17.02 22.74 1.11
N ASN A 168 16.45 22.54 -0.09
CA ASN A 168 17.04 22.91 -1.37
C ASN A 168 16.05 23.67 -2.28
N PRO A 169 15.61 24.90 -1.91
CA PRO A 169 14.66 25.67 -2.70
C PRO A 169 15.18 25.98 -4.11
N ASP A 170 16.49 26.11 -4.29
CA ASP A 170 17.11 26.31 -5.61
C ASP A 170 17.07 25.05 -6.49
N ALA A 171 17.07 23.85 -5.89
CA ALA A 171 16.87 22.61 -6.64
C ALA A 171 15.44 22.50 -7.18
N ALA A 172 14.46 22.93 -6.43
CA ALA A 172 13.06 23.03 -6.88
C ALA A 172 12.91 24.05 -8.02
N ALA A 173 13.64 25.18 -7.96
CA ALA A 173 13.63 26.22 -8.99
C ALA A 173 14.42 25.83 -10.25
N ASN A 174 15.50 25.06 -10.11
CA ASN A 174 16.40 24.64 -11.21
C ASN A 174 15.92 23.36 -11.94
N LEU A 175 14.98 22.61 -11.37
CA LEU A 175 14.36 21.46 -12.04
C LEU A 175 13.45 21.86 -13.22
N GLY A 176 13.42 23.16 -13.57
CA GLY A 176 12.73 23.71 -14.73
C GLY A 176 11.20 23.68 -14.59
N PRO A 177 10.47 24.02 -15.64
CA PRO A 177 9.00 24.08 -15.63
C PRO A 177 8.37 22.68 -15.63
N LEU A 178 8.87 21.78 -14.81
CA LEU A 178 8.18 20.55 -14.44
C LEU A 178 7.01 20.93 -13.52
N VAL A 179 5.99 21.51 -14.14
CA VAL A 179 4.72 21.99 -13.56
C VAL A 179 3.99 20.93 -12.71
N GLY A 180 4.57 19.74 -12.59
CA GLY A 180 4.10 18.66 -11.73
C GLY A 180 4.70 18.62 -10.33
N LEU A 181 5.89 19.19 -10.09
CA LEU A 181 6.61 19.02 -8.81
C LEU A 181 5.90 19.64 -7.61
N GLU A 182 5.36 20.86 -7.75
CA GLU A 182 4.60 21.49 -6.67
C GLU A 182 3.34 20.68 -6.31
N LYS A 183 2.61 20.22 -7.34
CA LYS A 183 1.42 19.38 -7.14
C LYS A 183 1.77 18.05 -6.48
N GLN A 184 2.86 17.43 -6.88
CA GLN A 184 3.37 16.19 -6.25
C GLN A 184 3.82 16.43 -4.81
N GLN A 185 4.49 17.56 -4.52
CA GLN A 185 4.90 17.92 -3.16
C GLN A 185 3.69 18.05 -2.22
N HIS A 186 2.62 18.73 -2.65
CA HIS A 186 1.38 18.81 -1.89
C HIS A 186 0.75 17.43 -1.68
N GLN A 187 0.67 16.61 -2.73
CA GLN A 187 0.14 15.25 -2.66
C GLN A 187 0.94 14.39 -1.66
N TYR A 188 2.27 14.46 -1.68
CA TYR A 188 3.12 13.71 -0.76
C TYR A 188 2.96 14.19 0.68
N SER A 189 2.92 15.51 0.91
CA SER A 189 2.65 16.08 2.23
C SER A 189 1.30 15.63 2.79
N ASP A 190 0.26 15.62 1.97
CA ASP A 190 -1.08 15.19 2.38
C ASP A 190 -1.16 13.68 2.61
N ALA A 191 -0.42 12.88 1.83
CA ALA A 191 -0.28 11.44 2.08
C ALA A 191 0.40 11.14 3.42
N VAL A 192 1.48 11.86 3.77
CA VAL A 192 2.15 11.74 5.08
C VAL A 192 1.20 12.07 6.22
N LYS A 193 0.44 13.18 6.10
CA LYS A 193 -0.56 13.56 7.10
C LYS A 193 -1.63 12.48 7.25
N ALA A 194 -2.16 11.95 6.14
CA ALA A 194 -3.16 10.89 6.16
C ALA A 194 -2.64 9.61 6.83
N LEU A 195 -1.38 9.22 6.55
CA LEU A 195 -0.74 8.04 7.14
C LEU A 195 -0.48 8.20 8.64
N SER A 196 -0.13 9.41 9.09
CA SER A 196 0.19 9.70 10.50
C SER A 196 -1.05 9.93 11.36
N ASP A 197 -2.21 10.18 10.76
CA ASP A 197 -3.45 10.45 11.47
C ASP A 197 -4.18 9.14 11.84
N ALA A 198 -4.31 8.89 13.14
CA ALA A 198 -5.05 7.76 13.68
C ALA A 198 -6.53 7.69 13.29
N ALA A 199 -7.13 8.85 13.05
CA ALA A 199 -8.52 8.92 12.61
C ALA A 199 -8.69 8.50 11.14
N LEU A 200 -7.60 8.53 10.37
CA LEU A 200 -7.61 8.19 8.95
C LEU A 200 -6.96 6.85 8.64
N THR A 201 -5.94 6.45 9.39
CA THR A 201 -5.08 5.30 9.04
C THR A 201 -4.85 4.35 10.20
N ARG A 202 -4.90 3.06 9.90
CA ARG A 202 -4.53 1.96 10.80
C ARG A 202 -3.56 1.02 10.11
N LEU A 203 -2.48 0.70 10.79
CA LEU A 203 -1.49 -0.30 10.35
C LEU A 203 -1.72 -1.62 11.08
N VAL A 204 -1.81 -2.72 10.35
CA VAL A 204 -1.90 -4.07 10.89
C VAL A 204 -0.64 -4.84 10.52
N LEU A 205 0.22 -5.05 11.49
CA LEU A 205 1.44 -5.84 11.37
C LEU A 205 1.08 -7.31 11.48
N VAL A 206 1.26 -8.06 10.40
CA VAL A 206 0.90 -9.47 10.33
C VAL A 206 2.13 -10.35 10.58
N ALA A 207 2.02 -11.27 11.53
CA ALA A 207 3.04 -12.25 11.84
C ALA A 207 2.44 -13.66 11.95
N ARG A 208 3.28 -14.68 11.92
CA ARG A 208 2.99 -16.01 12.42
C ARG A 208 3.58 -16.17 13.82
N ALA A 209 3.09 -17.13 14.59
CA ALA A 209 3.63 -17.47 15.92
C ALA A 209 4.99 -18.18 15.81
N GLN A 210 5.96 -17.54 15.16
CA GLN A 210 7.32 -18.02 14.92
C GLN A 210 8.32 -16.95 15.32
N ALA A 211 9.40 -17.31 16.00
CA ALA A 211 10.39 -16.37 16.52
C ALA A 211 10.96 -15.43 15.44
N SER A 212 11.22 -15.95 14.22
CA SER A 212 11.76 -15.16 13.11
C SER A 212 10.78 -14.08 12.62
N THR A 213 9.49 -14.40 12.49
CA THR A 213 8.47 -13.45 12.02
C THR A 213 8.12 -12.44 13.11
N LEU A 214 8.12 -12.82 14.38
CA LEU A 214 7.88 -11.91 15.50
C LEU A 214 9.03 -10.92 15.67
N LYS A 215 10.29 -11.37 15.52
CA LYS A 215 11.45 -10.47 15.55
C LYS A 215 11.42 -9.44 14.42
N GLU A 216 11.05 -9.85 13.20
CA GLU A 216 10.93 -8.96 12.07
C GLU A 216 9.80 -7.94 12.26
N VAL A 217 8.64 -8.37 12.77
CA VAL A 217 7.54 -7.46 13.09
C VAL A 217 7.92 -6.46 14.17
N SER A 218 8.69 -6.87 15.19
CA SER A 218 9.20 -5.94 16.20
C SER A 218 10.08 -4.87 15.57
N HIS A 219 10.99 -5.25 14.67
CA HIS A 219 11.84 -4.30 13.95
C HIS A 219 11.00 -3.34 13.08
N THR A 220 10.06 -3.89 12.31
CA THR A 220 9.13 -3.09 11.50
C THR A 220 8.33 -2.11 12.35
N HIS A 221 7.87 -2.53 13.54
CA HIS A 221 7.17 -1.65 14.48
C HIS A 221 8.03 -0.46 14.87
N ASP A 222 9.30 -0.71 15.21
CA ASP A 222 10.24 0.33 15.63
C ASP A 222 10.53 1.32 14.48
N GLU A 223 10.77 0.82 13.27
CA GLU A 223 11.01 1.63 12.07
C GLU A 223 9.80 2.51 11.73
N LEU A 224 8.60 1.93 11.68
CA LEU A 224 7.38 2.69 11.40
C LEU A 224 7.08 3.73 12.49
N SER A 225 7.37 3.39 13.76
CA SER A 225 7.22 4.33 14.87
C SER A 225 8.19 5.49 14.78
N ALA A 226 9.41 5.26 14.31
CA ALA A 226 10.43 6.30 14.13
C ALA A 226 10.03 7.35 13.07
N ILE A 227 9.23 6.98 12.07
CA ILE A 227 8.70 7.88 11.04
C ILE A 227 7.30 8.45 11.38
N GLY A 228 6.85 8.27 12.63
CA GLY A 228 5.61 8.87 13.13
C GLY A 228 4.34 8.03 12.96
N LEU A 229 4.43 6.81 12.46
CA LEU A 229 3.30 5.90 12.24
C LEU A 229 3.02 5.09 13.52
N GLN A 230 2.34 5.71 14.50
CA GLN A 230 2.15 5.17 15.85
C GLN A 230 0.95 4.21 15.98
N HIS A 231 -0.03 4.26 15.05
CA HIS A 231 -1.30 3.54 15.17
C HIS A 231 -1.21 2.14 14.57
N GLN A 232 -0.50 1.27 15.29
CA GLN A 232 -0.16 -0.08 14.85
C GLN A 232 -0.89 -1.14 15.68
N HIS A 233 -1.37 -2.18 15.02
CA HIS A 233 -1.96 -3.37 15.60
C HIS A 233 -1.17 -4.60 15.17
N LEU A 234 -0.94 -5.54 16.07
CA LEU A 234 -0.34 -6.83 15.75
C LEU A 234 -1.43 -7.88 15.52
N ALA A 235 -1.37 -8.55 14.36
CA ALA A 235 -2.19 -9.71 14.05
C ALA A 235 -1.32 -10.96 13.93
N ILE A 236 -1.47 -11.90 14.87
CA ILE A 236 -0.77 -13.19 14.80
C ILE A 236 -1.69 -14.17 14.08
N ASN A 237 -1.31 -14.53 12.86
CA ASN A 237 -2.06 -15.44 12.00
C ASN A 237 -1.60 -16.87 12.13
N GLY A 238 -2.51 -17.82 11.84
CA GLY A 238 -2.20 -19.26 11.87
C GLY A 238 -2.01 -19.85 13.27
N VAL A 239 -2.66 -19.24 14.27
CA VAL A 239 -2.71 -19.79 15.63
C VAL A 239 -3.87 -20.76 15.73
N LEU A 240 -3.61 -21.99 16.17
CA LEU A 240 -4.65 -22.98 16.43
C LEU A 240 -5.41 -22.60 17.71
N PRO A 241 -6.75 -22.57 17.68
CA PRO A 241 -7.55 -22.35 18.89
C PRO A 241 -7.33 -23.46 19.92
N PRO A 242 -7.25 -23.17 21.21
CA PRO A 242 -6.97 -24.15 22.26
C PRO A 242 -7.95 -25.37 22.29
N PHE A 243 -9.21 -25.14 21.90
CA PHE A 243 -10.26 -26.16 21.91
C PHE A 243 -10.19 -27.16 20.74
N VAL A 244 -9.36 -26.90 19.72
CA VAL A 244 -9.18 -27.82 18.58
C VAL A 244 -8.23 -28.97 18.95
N GLY A 245 -7.46 -28.86 20.05
CA GLY A 245 -6.41 -29.80 20.42
C GLY A 245 -6.81 -30.93 21.35
N GLU A 246 -7.94 -30.85 22.06
CA GLU A 246 -8.22 -31.81 23.16
C GLU A 246 -8.68 -33.21 22.69
N ASN A 247 -9.28 -33.33 21.49
CA ASN A 247 -9.80 -34.60 20.99
C ASN A 247 -9.50 -34.91 19.51
N ASP A 248 -8.72 -34.10 18.82
CA ASP A 248 -8.34 -34.33 17.43
C ASP A 248 -6.91 -34.89 17.33
N PRO A 249 -6.72 -36.14 16.88
CA PRO A 249 -5.40 -36.76 16.74
C PRO A 249 -4.45 -35.96 15.81
N LEU A 250 -4.99 -35.28 14.82
CA LEU A 250 -4.20 -34.47 13.90
C LEU A 250 -3.70 -33.18 14.60
N ALA A 251 -4.56 -32.52 15.37
CA ALA A 251 -4.19 -31.34 16.15
C ALA A 251 -3.17 -31.67 17.23
N GLN A 252 -3.30 -32.83 17.90
CA GLN A 252 -2.30 -33.32 18.87
C GLN A 252 -0.94 -33.59 18.22
N SER A 253 -0.93 -34.13 17.00
CA SER A 253 0.30 -34.35 16.23
C SER A 253 0.98 -33.04 15.77
N ILE A 254 0.24 -31.95 15.61
CA ILE A 254 0.78 -30.64 15.23
C ILE A 254 1.31 -29.88 16.47
N LEU A 255 0.75 -30.13 17.64
CA LEU A 255 1.12 -29.50 18.91
C LEU A 255 2.27 -30.17 19.63
N ALA A 256 2.61 -31.42 19.27
CA ALA A 256 3.75 -32.18 19.77
C ALA A 256 5.05 -31.87 19.02
#